data_a96cd7600722e9b0b19b7e806823cca3
#
_entry.id   a96cd7600722e9b0b19b7e806823cca3
#
_cell.length_a   1.000
_cell.length_b   1.000
_cell.length_c   1.000
_cell.angle_alpha   90.00
_cell.angle_beta   90.00
_cell.angle_gamma   90.00
#
_symmetry.space_group_name_H-M   'P 1'
#
loop_
_entity.id
_entity.type
_entity.pdbx_description
1 polymer ?
#
loop_
_entity_poly.entity_id
_entity_poly.type
_entity_poly.pdbx_seq_one_letter_code
_entity_poly.pdbx_strand_id
1 'polypeptide(L)'
;PIARKGAITRQLKSYARKGQQQFSPFDMGEALASALSMMEPQLRQRQVQINRILPAEPVQVMGDRMRIEQVLVNLLRNALDATKSERNPTVEIILSAGETATLTVRDNGPGIEDLDSLFEPFYTTKQPGDGVGLGLAISSGIVSDLGGRLTARNGQHLSHIHISEPTRRY
;
A
#
# COMPACT_ATOMS: atom_id res chain seq x y z
N PRO A 1 0.18 -5.21 27.13
CA PRO A 1 1.17 -4.14 26.89
C PRO A 1 2.41 -4.61 26.15
N ILE A 2 2.88 -5.87 26.36
CA ILE A 2 4.12 -6.39 25.76
C ILE A 2 4.01 -6.60 24.24
N ALA A 3 2.87 -7.04 23.72
CA ALA A 3 2.63 -7.23 22.29
C ALA A 3 2.63 -5.91 21.50
N ARG A 4 2.16 -4.80 22.10
CA ARG A 4 2.16 -3.45 21.50
C ARG A 4 3.58 -2.91 21.28
N LYS A 5 4.47 -3.07 22.26
CA LYS A 5 5.87 -2.65 22.13
C LYS A 5 6.58 -3.40 21.01
N GLY A 6 6.28 -4.70 20.83
CA GLY A 6 6.87 -5.51 19.77
C GLY A 6 6.43 -5.12 18.35
N ALA A 7 5.19 -4.66 18.15
CA ALA A 7 4.69 -4.21 16.84
C ALA A 7 5.31 -2.86 16.45
N ILE A 8 5.34 -1.89 17.36
CA ILE A 8 5.97 -0.57 17.15
C ILE A 8 7.47 -0.72 16.90
N THR A 9 8.14 -1.58 17.68
CA THR A 9 9.59 -1.83 17.54
C THR A 9 9.91 -2.48 16.19
N ARG A 10 9.06 -3.37 15.68
CA ARG A 10 9.23 -3.98 14.35
C ARG A 10 9.03 -2.98 13.22
N GLN A 11 8.01 -2.12 13.31
CA GLN A 11 7.78 -1.05 12.32
C GLN A 11 8.89 0.00 12.34
N LEU A 12 9.36 0.41 13.52
CA LEU A 12 10.47 1.33 13.66
C LEU A 12 11.81 0.72 13.22
N LYS A 13 12.03 -0.58 13.46
CA LYS A 13 13.22 -1.29 12.96
C LYS A 13 13.24 -1.39 11.43
N SER A 14 12.08 -1.52 10.78
CA SER A 14 12.02 -1.49 9.32
C SER A 14 12.35 -0.11 8.75
N TYR A 15 11.94 0.95 9.46
CA TYR A 15 12.28 2.34 9.10
C TYR A 15 13.77 2.65 9.33
N ALA A 16 14.35 2.13 10.41
CA ALA A 16 15.77 2.35 10.75
C ALA A 16 16.75 1.47 9.94
N ARG A 17 16.27 0.43 9.23
CA ARG A 17 17.10 -0.40 8.36
C ARG A 17 17.43 0.32 7.04
N LYS A 18 18.30 1.33 7.12
CA LYS A 18 19.09 1.81 5.96
C LYS A 18 20.20 0.81 5.53
N GLY A 19 20.03 -0.48 5.84
CA GLY A 19 20.98 -1.51 5.49
C GLY A 19 20.68 -2.06 4.10
N GLN A 20 21.60 -1.86 3.16
CA GLN A 20 21.68 -2.40 1.79
C GLN A 20 20.32 -2.48 1.08
N GLN A 21 19.88 -1.36 0.53
CA GLN A 21 18.81 -1.33 -0.46
C GLN A 21 19.25 -2.18 -1.65
N GLN A 22 18.59 -3.30 -1.88
CA GLN A 22 18.76 -4.07 -3.10
C GLN A 22 18.01 -3.37 -4.23
N PHE A 23 18.62 -2.32 -4.78
CA PHE A 23 18.05 -1.58 -5.89
C PHE A 23 18.30 -2.35 -7.18
N SER A 24 17.28 -3.04 -7.66
CA SER A 24 17.33 -3.90 -8.84
C SER A 24 16.02 -3.82 -9.63
N PRO A 25 16.02 -4.21 -10.92
CA PRO A 25 14.78 -4.31 -11.68
C PRO A 25 13.92 -5.46 -11.15
N PHE A 26 12.62 -5.23 -11.06
CA PHE A 26 11.63 -6.25 -10.74
C PHE A 26 10.30 -5.96 -11.42
N ASP A 27 9.44 -6.98 -11.54
CA ASP A 27 8.08 -6.84 -12.06
C ASP A 27 7.12 -6.40 -10.95
N MET A 28 6.47 -5.25 -11.13
CA MET A 28 5.47 -4.73 -10.18
C MET A 28 4.26 -5.67 -10.06
N GLY A 29 3.87 -6.35 -11.14
CA GLY A 29 2.79 -7.33 -11.11
C GLY A 29 3.10 -8.53 -10.23
N GLU A 30 4.35 -9.02 -10.24
CA GLU A 30 4.79 -10.09 -9.35
C GLU A 30 4.84 -9.63 -7.88
N ALA A 31 5.31 -8.42 -7.61
CA ALA A 31 5.31 -7.85 -6.26
C ALA A 31 3.88 -7.72 -5.72
N LEU A 32 2.94 -7.29 -6.56
CA LEU A 32 1.52 -7.25 -6.22
C LEU A 32 0.95 -8.64 -5.92
N ALA A 33 1.27 -9.63 -6.74
CA ALA A 33 0.83 -11.02 -6.52
C ALA A 33 1.33 -11.57 -5.18
N SER A 34 2.59 -11.30 -4.83
CA SER A 34 3.16 -11.65 -3.52
C SER A 34 2.42 -10.98 -2.36
N ALA A 35 2.14 -9.69 -2.46
CA ALA A 35 1.42 -8.94 -1.43
C ALA A 35 -0.01 -9.47 -1.24
N LEU A 36 -0.73 -9.76 -2.33
CA LEU A 36 -2.07 -10.34 -2.28
C LEU A 36 -2.05 -11.74 -1.64
N SER A 37 -1.06 -12.55 -1.95
CA SER A 37 -0.88 -13.88 -1.34
C SER A 37 -0.67 -13.78 0.18
N MET A 38 0.12 -12.82 0.65
CA MET A 38 0.31 -12.57 2.08
C MET A 38 -0.98 -12.14 2.79
N MET A 39 -1.86 -11.45 2.08
CA MET A 39 -3.12 -10.93 2.62
C MET A 39 -4.31 -11.87 2.42
N GLU A 40 -4.13 -12.97 1.69
CA GLU A 40 -5.22 -13.89 1.32
C GLU A 40 -6.08 -14.36 2.51
N PRO A 41 -5.51 -14.78 3.66
CA PRO A 41 -6.33 -15.20 4.80
C PRO A 41 -7.30 -14.12 5.29
N GLN A 42 -6.85 -12.88 5.40
CA GLN A 42 -7.66 -11.75 5.85
C GLN A 42 -8.72 -11.35 4.81
N LEU A 43 -8.34 -11.37 3.52
CA LEU A 43 -9.26 -11.06 2.42
C LEU A 43 -10.40 -12.09 2.34
N ARG A 44 -10.08 -13.38 2.50
CA ARG A 44 -11.09 -14.45 2.54
C ARG A 44 -11.99 -14.35 3.77
N GLN A 45 -11.41 -14.14 4.95
CA GLN A 45 -12.17 -14.04 6.20
C GLN A 45 -13.21 -12.92 6.14
N ARG A 46 -12.88 -11.81 5.49
CA ARG A 46 -13.78 -10.65 5.35
C ARG A 46 -14.58 -10.65 4.05
N GLN A 47 -14.45 -11.69 3.22
CA GLN A 47 -15.17 -11.85 1.95
C GLN A 47 -15.00 -10.63 1.02
N VAL A 48 -13.79 -10.05 0.99
CA VAL A 48 -13.50 -8.89 0.15
C VAL A 48 -13.36 -9.32 -1.31
N GLN A 49 -14.09 -8.66 -2.19
CA GLN A 49 -13.94 -8.84 -3.62
C GLN A 49 -12.75 -8.04 -4.13
N ILE A 50 -11.79 -8.72 -4.74
CA ILE A 50 -10.61 -8.10 -5.36
C ILE A 50 -10.79 -8.06 -6.87
N ASN A 51 -10.85 -6.86 -7.43
CA ASN A 51 -10.86 -6.61 -8.87
C ASN A 51 -9.46 -6.14 -9.30
N ARG A 52 -8.87 -6.80 -10.30
CA ARG A 52 -7.55 -6.48 -10.80
C ARG A 52 -7.60 -6.07 -12.26
N ILE A 53 -7.05 -4.92 -12.57
CA ILE A 53 -6.85 -4.40 -13.92
C ILE A 53 -5.35 -4.28 -14.13
N LEU A 54 -4.77 -5.25 -14.81
CA LEU A 54 -3.33 -5.37 -15.03
C LEU A 54 -3.03 -5.35 -16.52
N PRO A 55 -1.90 -4.76 -16.95
CA PRO A 55 -1.47 -4.85 -18.34
C PRO A 55 -1.07 -6.28 -18.71
N ALA A 56 -1.13 -6.62 -20.00
CA ALA A 56 -0.71 -7.93 -20.51
C ALA A 56 0.79 -8.15 -20.37
N GLU A 57 1.58 -7.07 -20.53
CA GLU A 57 3.04 -7.11 -20.45
C GLU A 57 3.52 -6.84 -19.01
N PRO A 58 4.65 -7.45 -18.58
CA PRO A 58 5.27 -7.17 -17.30
C PRO A 58 5.62 -5.68 -17.15
N VAL A 59 5.39 -5.12 -15.96
CA VAL A 59 5.72 -3.73 -15.62
C VAL A 59 7.02 -3.73 -14.84
N GLN A 60 8.14 -3.52 -15.54
CA GLN A 60 9.46 -3.48 -14.94
C GLN A 60 9.72 -2.12 -14.28
N VAL A 61 10.11 -2.13 -13.03
CA VAL A 61 10.50 -0.95 -12.25
C VAL A 61 11.84 -1.18 -11.58
N MET A 62 12.57 -0.09 -11.34
CA MET A 62 13.81 -0.13 -10.57
C MET A 62 13.53 0.20 -9.12
N GLY A 63 13.90 -0.67 -8.21
CA GLY A 63 13.67 -0.41 -6.80
C GLY A 63 14.04 -1.59 -5.90
N ASP A 64 13.57 -1.54 -4.69
CA ASP A 64 13.65 -2.63 -3.71
C ASP A 64 12.29 -3.34 -3.63
N ARG A 65 12.22 -4.51 -4.26
CA ARG A 65 10.98 -5.30 -4.32
C ARG A 65 10.38 -5.58 -2.95
N MET A 66 11.21 -5.93 -1.97
CA MET A 66 10.70 -6.26 -0.62
C MET A 66 10.08 -5.05 0.07
N ARG A 67 10.66 -3.87 -0.12
CA ARG A 67 10.11 -2.63 0.43
C ARG A 67 8.80 -2.25 -0.26
N ILE A 68 8.70 -2.45 -1.57
CA ILE A 68 7.45 -2.24 -2.31
C ILE A 68 6.38 -3.25 -1.88
N GLU A 69 6.71 -4.51 -1.71
CA GLU A 69 5.76 -5.50 -1.16
C GLU A 69 5.24 -5.08 0.23
N GLN A 70 6.09 -4.53 1.08
CA GLN A 70 5.68 -3.97 2.38
C GLN A 70 4.69 -2.81 2.21
N VAL A 71 4.93 -1.90 1.27
CA VAL A 71 4.00 -0.81 0.93
C VAL A 71 2.65 -1.38 0.47
N LEU A 72 2.68 -2.33 -0.47
CA LEU A 72 1.46 -2.96 -1.01
C LEU A 72 0.64 -3.66 0.06
N VAL A 73 1.27 -4.43 0.94
CA VAL A 73 0.59 -5.07 2.09
C VAL A 73 -0.05 -4.02 2.99
N ASN A 74 0.63 -2.92 3.25
CA ASN A 74 0.08 -1.84 4.07
C ASN A 74 -1.13 -1.17 3.41
N LEU A 75 -1.07 -0.90 2.10
CA LEU A 75 -2.19 -0.31 1.35
C LEU A 75 -3.40 -1.25 1.31
N LEU A 76 -3.17 -2.54 1.07
CA LEU A 76 -4.23 -3.55 1.08
C LEU A 76 -4.88 -3.68 2.46
N ARG A 77 -4.08 -3.63 3.53
CA ARG A 77 -4.60 -3.64 4.91
C ARG A 77 -5.45 -2.41 5.19
N ASN A 78 -5.01 -1.23 4.75
CA ASN A 78 -5.80 0.00 4.91
C ASN A 78 -7.12 -0.06 4.14
N ALA A 79 -7.11 -0.56 2.89
CA ALA A 79 -8.33 -0.78 2.11
C ALA A 79 -9.27 -1.80 2.78
N LEU A 80 -8.73 -2.88 3.32
CA LEU A 80 -9.48 -3.88 4.08
C LEU A 80 -10.14 -3.27 5.32
N ASP A 81 -9.43 -2.42 6.03
CA ASP A 81 -9.99 -1.74 7.22
C ASP A 81 -11.04 -0.69 6.83
N ALA A 82 -10.83 0.05 5.76
CA ALA A 82 -11.78 1.04 5.25
C ALA A 82 -13.12 0.41 4.83
N THR A 83 -13.09 -0.82 4.32
CA THR A 83 -14.30 -1.55 3.88
C THR A 83 -14.98 -2.37 4.97
N LYS A 84 -14.53 -2.25 6.23
CA LYS A 84 -14.99 -3.07 7.37
C LYS A 84 -16.52 -3.01 7.60
N SER A 85 -17.13 -1.85 7.35
CA SER A 85 -18.57 -1.63 7.54
C SER A 85 -19.37 -1.76 6.25
N GLU A 86 -18.72 -2.06 5.13
CA GLU A 86 -19.39 -2.19 3.85
C GLU A 86 -20.10 -3.54 3.73
N ARG A 87 -21.30 -3.53 3.17
CA ARG A 87 -22.09 -4.75 2.96
C ARG A 87 -21.45 -5.67 1.91
N ASN A 88 -20.85 -5.07 0.88
CA ASN A 88 -20.14 -5.77 -0.19
C ASN A 88 -18.74 -5.15 -0.32
N PRO A 89 -17.80 -5.53 0.54
CA PRO A 89 -16.48 -4.93 0.54
C PRO A 89 -15.75 -5.25 -0.77
N THR A 90 -15.30 -4.20 -1.46
CA THR A 90 -14.63 -4.30 -2.75
C THR A 90 -13.35 -3.49 -2.76
N VAL A 91 -12.28 -4.08 -3.27
CA VAL A 91 -11.02 -3.41 -3.52
C VAL A 91 -10.63 -3.61 -4.98
N GLU A 92 -10.40 -2.53 -5.69
CA GLU A 92 -9.94 -2.53 -7.06
C GLU A 92 -8.46 -2.15 -7.12
N ILE A 93 -7.68 -2.89 -7.87
CA ILE A 93 -6.25 -2.66 -8.05
C ILE A 93 -5.97 -2.49 -9.53
N ILE A 94 -5.42 -1.33 -9.88
CA ILE A 94 -5.10 -0.97 -11.26
C ILE A 94 -3.60 -0.75 -11.36
N LEU A 95 -2.93 -1.53 -12.20
CA LEU A 95 -1.54 -1.32 -12.58
C LEU A 95 -1.48 -0.85 -14.02
N SER A 96 -0.80 0.23 -14.27
CA SER A 96 -0.58 0.75 -15.61
C SER A 96 0.89 1.10 -15.83
N ALA A 97 1.34 0.96 -17.06
CA ALA A 97 2.68 1.35 -17.51
C ALA A 97 2.57 2.45 -18.55
N GLY A 98 3.39 3.49 -18.38
CA GLY A 98 3.51 4.61 -19.29
C GLY A 98 4.93 5.16 -19.19
N GLU A 99 5.09 6.47 -19.14
CA GLU A 99 6.37 7.10 -18.76
C GLU A 99 6.75 6.75 -17.31
N THR A 100 5.75 6.51 -16.48
CA THR A 100 5.88 6.02 -15.11
C THR A 100 4.97 4.81 -14.91
N ALA A 101 5.39 3.87 -14.08
CA ALA A 101 4.51 2.82 -13.57
C ALA A 101 3.60 3.41 -12.51
N THR A 102 2.30 3.18 -12.64
CA THR A 102 1.32 3.65 -11.66
C THR A 102 0.51 2.46 -11.14
N LEU A 103 0.48 2.32 -9.83
CA LEU A 103 -0.38 1.36 -9.16
C LEU A 103 -1.40 2.11 -8.30
N THR A 104 -2.67 1.80 -8.51
CA THR A 104 -3.79 2.41 -7.78
C THR A 104 -4.50 1.33 -6.98
N VAL A 105 -4.74 1.60 -5.71
CA VAL A 105 -5.60 0.79 -4.84
C VAL A 105 -6.83 1.62 -4.50
N ARG A 106 -8.00 1.12 -4.86
CA ARG A 106 -9.30 1.76 -4.59
C ARG A 106 -10.14 0.84 -3.72
N ASP A 107 -10.77 1.40 -2.73
CA ASP A 107 -11.74 0.70 -1.90
C ASP A 107 -13.11 1.40 -1.94
N ASN A 108 -14.17 0.68 -1.61
CA ASN A 108 -15.51 1.24 -1.53
C ASN A 108 -15.91 1.66 -0.11
N GLY A 109 -14.92 1.94 0.73
CA GLY A 109 -15.14 2.49 2.07
C GLY A 109 -15.64 3.95 2.06
N PRO A 110 -15.79 4.56 3.25
CA PRO A 110 -16.40 5.89 3.40
C PRO A 110 -15.51 7.04 2.88
N GLY A 111 -14.28 6.75 2.47
CA GLY A 111 -13.30 7.75 2.07
C GLY A 111 -12.44 8.26 3.23
N ILE A 112 -11.66 9.30 2.94
CA ILE A 112 -10.68 9.89 3.84
C ILE A 112 -11.16 11.27 4.25
N GLU A 113 -11.32 11.51 5.55
CA GLU A 113 -11.81 12.78 6.07
C GLU A 113 -10.76 13.89 5.98
N ASP A 114 -9.53 13.58 6.34
CA ASP A 114 -8.42 14.52 6.34
C ASP A 114 -7.28 14.00 5.46
N LEU A 115 -7.27 14.47 4.21
CA LEU A 115 -6.23 14.12 3.23
C LEU A 115 -4.88 14.77 3.55
N ASP A 116 -4.88 15.94 4.18
CA ASP A 116 -3.66 16.71 4.45
C ASP A 116 -2.79 16.02 5.52
N SER A 117 -3.43 15.47 6.55
CA SER A 117 -2.74 14.77 7.64
C SER A 117 -2.49 13.28 7.39
N LEU A 118 -3.01 12.74 6.29
CA LEU A 118 -3.03 11.30 6.02
C LEU A 118 -1.64 10.63 6.08
N PHE A 119 -0.61 11.33 5.64
CA PHE A 119 0.77 10.82 5.61
C PHE A 119 1.61 11.25 6.81
N GLU A 120 1.02 11.98 7.76
CA GLU A 120 1.70 12.36 8.98
C GLU A 120 1.89 11.15 9.91
N PRO A 121 3.06 11.01 10.56
CA PRO A 121 3.27 9.97 11.55
C PRO A 121 2.23 10.09 12.69
N PHE A 122 1.74 8.93 13.15
CA PHE A 122 0.74 8.79 14.22
C PHE A 122 -0.67 9.31 13.90
N TYR A 123 -0.92 9.83 12.69
CA TYR A 123 -2.28 10.12 12.26
C TYR A 123 -3.05 8.83 12.01
N THR A 124 -4.19 8.67 12.66
CA THR A 124 -5.09 7.54 12.48
C THR A 124 -6.51 7.91 12.87
N THR A 125 -7.48 7.50 12.06
CA THR A 125 -8.92 7.56 12.37
C THR A 125 -9.42 6.26 13.02
N LYS A 126 -8.54 5.26 13.17
CA LYS A 126 -8.85 3.98 13.79
C LYS A 126 -8.97 4.11 15.30
N GLN A 127 -9.75 3.21 15.90
CA GLN A 127 -9.89 3.19 17.36
C GLN A 127 -8.54 2.89 18.06
N PRO A 128 -8.34 3.37 19.29
CA PRO A 128 -7.15 3.07 20.07
C PRO A 128 -6.92 1.54 20.15
N GLY A 129 -5.81 1.08 19.56
CA GLY A 129 -5.47 -0.35 19.51
C GLY A 129 -5.49 -0.97 18.13
N ASP A 130 -6.23 -0.42 17.18
CA ASP A 130 -6.38 -0.99 15.84
C ASP A 130 -5.33 -0.50 14.83
N GLY A 131 -4.53 0.49 15.19
CA GLY A 131 -3.44 1.00 14.37
C GLY A 131 -2.67 2.10 15.08
N VAL A 132 -1.40 2.28 14.68
CA VAL A 132 -0.49 3.26 15.29
C VAL A 132 -0.38 4.54 14.45
N GLY A 133 -0.95 4.57 13.25
CA GLY A 133 -0.86 5.72 12.34
C GLY A 133 0.52 5.88 11.68
N LEU A 134 1.31 4.83 11.59
CA LEU A 134 2.65 4.84 10.99
C LEU A 134 2.69 4.24 9.59
N GLY A 135 1.70 3.44 9.20
CA GLY A 135 1.74 2.67 7.97
C GLY A 135 1.89 3.53 6.72
N LEU A 136 1.07 4.56 6.55
CA LEU A 136 1.12 5.44 5.38
C LEU A 136 2.34 6.37 5.40
N ALA A 137 2.77 6.86 6.56
CA ALA A 137 4.00 7.65 6.69
C ALA A 137 5.24 6.83 6.29
N ILE A 138 5.35 5.59 6.75
CA ILE A 138 6.42 4.66 6.37
C ILE A 138 6.34 4.34 4.87
N SER A 139 5.16 4.04 4.35
CA SER A 139 4.95 3.73 2.94
C SER A 139 5.33 4.91 2.04
N SER A 140 4.94 6.13 2.41
CA SER A 140 5.32 7.35 1.70
C SER A 140 6.83 7.55 1.69
N GLY A 141 7.51 7.32 2.83
CA GLY A 141 8.97 7.37 2.92
C GLY A 141 9.64 6.33 2.03
N ILE A 142 9.17 5.10 2.00
CA ILE A 142 9.70 4.04 1.14
C ILE A 142 9.56 4.42 -0.33
N VAL A 143 8.39 4.83 -0.76
CA VAL A 143 8.12 5.19 -2.16
C VAL A 143 8.98 6.40 -2.57
N SER A 144 9.10 7.41 -1.72
CA SER A 144 9.95 8.58 -1.95
C SER A 144 11.44 8.22 -2.07
N ASP A 145 11.94 7.32 -1.21
CA ASP A 145 13.34 6.84 -1.27
C ASP A 145 13.64 6.10 -2.59
N LEU A 146 12.63 5.49 -3.20
CA LEU A 146 12.74 4.81 -4.49
C LEU A 146 12.50 5.72 -5.70
N GLY A 147 12.30 7.04 -5.48
CA GLY A 147 12.09 8.02 -6.52
C GLY A 147 10.65 8.14 -7.00
N GLY A 148 9.71 7.48 -6.33
CA GLY A 148 8.28 7.54 -6.61
C GLY A 148 7.53 8.54 -5.74
N ARG A 149 6.21 8.54 -5.88
CA ARG A 149 5.30 9.36 -5.07
C ARG A 149 4.08 8.54 -4.65
N LEU A 150 3.74 8.63 -3.38
CA LEU A 150 2.50 8.09 -2.85
C LEU A 150 1.51 9.24 -2.64
N THR A 151 0.34 9.13 -3.25
CA THR A 151 -0.73 10.14 -3.15
C THR A 151 -2.05 9.47 -2.81
N ALA A 152 -2.94 10.22 -2.20
CA ALA A 152 -4.30 9.79 -1.91
C ALA A 152 -5.31 10.83 -2.35
N ARG A 153 -6.49 10.38 -2.75
CA ARG A 153 -7.61 11.26 -3.07
C ARG A 153 -8.92 10.54 -2.80
N ASN A 154 -9.96 11.29 -2.49
CA ASN A 154 -11.31 10.77 -2.52
C ASN A 154 -11.85 10.81 -3.95
N GLY A 155 -12.53 9.73 -4.37
CA GLY A 155 -13.31 9.68 -5.60
C GLY A 155 -14.80 9.55 -5.28
N GLN A 156 -15.65 9.43 -6.29
CA GLN A 156 -17.05 9.08 -6.06
C GLN A 156 -17.11 7.66 -5.49
N HIS A 157 -17.34 7.55 -4.18
CA HIS A 157 -17.42 6.32 -3.38
C HIS A 157 -16.13 5.47 -3.26
N LEU A 158 -14.96 6.05 -3.52
CA LEU A 158 -13.70 5.29 -3.46
C LEU A 158 -12.58 6.17 -2.91
N SER A 159 -11.81 5.67 -1.96
CA SER A 159 -10.51 6.23 -1.61
C SER A 159 -9.43 5.65 -2.52
N HIS A 160 -8.49 6.46 -2.95
CA HIS A 160 -7.43 6.04 -3.86
C HIS A 160 -6.07 6.34 -3.29
N ILE A 161 -5.14 5.42 -3.49
CA ILE A 161 -3.72 5.65 -3.24
C ILE A 161 -2.95 5.31 -4.51
N HIS A 162 -2.13 6.24 -4.99
CA HIS A 162 -1.29 6.06 -6.17
C HIS A 162 0.17 5.91 -5.78
N ILE A 163 0.84 4.92 -6.37
CA ILE A 163 2.29 4.83 -6.40
C ILE A 163 2.71 5.10 -7.83
N SER A 164 3.53 6.11 -8.07
CA SER A 164 4.13 6.37 -9.38
C SER A 164 5.64 6.26 -9.27
N GLU A 165 6.23 5.40 -10.07
CA GLU A 165 7.68 5.25 -10.17
C GLU A 165 8.12 5.49 -11.62
N PRO A 166 9.27 6.16 -11.84
CA PRO A 166 9.80 6.30 -13.18
C PRO A 166 10.09 4.94 -13.79
N THR A 167 9.46 4.62 -14.92
CA THR A 167 9.84 3.45 -15.71
C THR A 167 11.11 3.80 -16.47
N ARG A 168 12.24 3.17 -16.13
CA ARG A 168 13.39 3.19 -17.03
C ARG A 168 13.16 2.11 -18.07
N ARG A 169 12.96 2.51 -19.33
CA ARG A 169 13.09 1.59 -20.46
C ARG A 169 14.57 1.19 -20.56
N TYR A 170 14.83 -0.07 -20.46
CA TYR A 170 16.10 -0.66 -20.83
C TYR A 170 16.06 -1.12 -22.28
#